data_2749d485b959c58c926a12eac386a907
#
_entry.id   2749d485b959c58c926a12eac386a907
#
_cell.length_a   1.000
_cell.length_b   1.000
_cell.length_c   1.000
_cell.angle_alpha   90.00
_cell.angle_beta   90.00
_cell.angle_gamma   90.00
#
_symmetry.space_group_name_H-M   'P 1'
#
loop_
_entity.id
_entity.type
_entity.pdbx_description
1 polymer ?
#
loop_
_entity_poly.entity_id
_entity_poly.type
_entity_poly.pdbx_seq_one_letter_code
_entity_poly.pdbx_strand_id
1 'polypeptide(L)'
;MINGVKIEKLKNDTAARDKDIAGTIKGEVKLSGFSDDLTKLTGAGKLFIGEGKLWQLNLLQGLGSILLGNDFSKIVFYEASCGFSVRDKFIQSDNLSMKGNIADMNGSLRLGFDSSIEAQLDVEILAEETPLRGTFKDVTTAILGRSGRFGIITISGTLKDPKFKFQPAVTDIIKGLADTFLRKKQ
;
A
#
# COMPACT_ATOMS: atom_id res chain seq x y z
N MET A 1 10.40 22.05 -5.45
CA MET A 1 8.99 22.04 -5.02
C MET A 1 8.15 21.57 -6.20
N ILE A 2 7.30 20.54 -5.98
CA ILE A 2 6.33 20.02 -6.97
C ILE A 2 4.96 20.52 -6.51
N ASN A 3 4.26 21.27 -7.36
CA ASN A 3 3.01 21.88 -6.96
C ASN A 3 1.90 21.59 -7.99
N GLY A 4 0.99 20.71 -7.64
CA GLY A 4 -0.21 20.47 -8.42
C GLY A 4 0.02 19.79 -9.78
N VAL A 5 1.00 18.92 -9.91
CA VAL A 5 1.23 18.16 -11.13
C VAL A 5 0.16 17.09 -11.29
N LYS A 6 -0.52 17.09 -12.42
CA LYS A 6 -1.52 16.07 -12.74
C LYS A 6 -0.83 14.76 -13.16
N ILE A 7 -1.21 13.64 -12.53
CA ILE A 7 -0.65 12.31 -12.82
C ILE A 7 -0.90 11.94 -14.28
N GLU A 8 -2.03 12.31 -14.84
CA GLU A 8 -2.41 12.04 -16.22
C GLU A 8 -1.42 12.66 -17.24
N LYS A 9 -0.74 13.73 -16.86
CA LYS A 9 0.32 14.32 -17.71
C LYS A 9 1.63 13.54 -17.62
N LEU A 10 1.94 12.99 -16.46
CA LEU A 10 3.17 12.21 -16.27
C LEU A 10 3.07 10.79 -16.84
N LYS A 11 1.88 10.21 -16.88
CA LYS A 11 1.69 8.82 -17.34
C LYS A 11 2.05 8.62 -18.80
N ASN A 12 1.93 9.65 -19.63
CA ASN A 12 2.23 9.55 -21.07
C ASN A 12 3.68 9.15 -21.35
N ASP A 13 4.60 9.46 -20.44
CA ASP A 13 6.03 9.19 -20.57
C ASP A 13 6.47 7.95 -19.76
N THR A 14 5.50 7.19 -19.23
CA THR A 14 5.76 6.05 -18.35
C THR A 14 5.03 4.78 -18.79
N ALA A 15 5.38 3.64 -18.17
CA ALA A 15 4.68 2.36 -18.34
C ALA A 15 3.20 2.39 -17.87
N ALA A 16 2.75 3.49 -17.30
CA ALA A 16 1.37 3.69 -16.85
C ALA A 16 0.48 4.35 -17.93
N ARG A 17 0.96 4.51 -19.15
CA ARG A 17 0.28 5.23 -20.26
C ARG A 17 -1.16 4.77 -20.50
N ASP A 18 -1.39 3.46 -20.46
CA ASP A 18 -2.69 2.84 -20.74
C ASP A 18 -3.53 2.60 -19.48
N LYS A 19 -3.10 3.11 -18.31
CA LYS A 19 -3.79 2.95 -17.04
C LYS A 19 -4.72 4.13 -16.77
N ASP A 20 -5.92 3.85 -16.25
CA ASP A 20 -6.83 4.90 -15.77
C ASP A 20 -6.41 5.37 -14.38
N ILE A 21 -5.27 6.06 -14.32
CA ILE A 21 -4.69 6.64 -13.11
C ILE A 21 -4.87 8.14 -13.20
N ALA A 22 -5.45 8.72 -12.18
CA ALA A 22 -5.69 10.14 -12.07
C ALA A 22 -5.27 10.66 -10.68
N GLY A 23 -5.04 11.95 -10.58
CA GLY A 23 -4.78 12.61 -9.31
C GLY A 23 -3.84 13.81 -9.43
N THR A 24 -3.70 14.50 -8.32
CA THR A 24 -2.85 15.69 -8.20
C THR A 24 -1.69 15.40 -7.26
N ILE A 25 -0.46 15.50 -7.76
CA ILE A 25 0.76 15.34 -6.96
C ILE A 25 1.22 16.70 -6.44
N LYS A 26 1.49 16.76 -5.15
CA LYS A 26 2.16 17.86 -4.46
C LYS A 26 3.35 17.31 -3.69
N GLY A 27 4.41 18.09 -3.55
CA GLY A 27 5.52 17.64 -2.74
C GLY A 27 6.76 18.52 -2.80
N GLU A 28 7.72 18.13 -1.99
CA GLU A 28 9.04 18.73 -1.94
C GLU A 28 10.05 17.61 -2.08
N VAL A 29 11.02 17.83 -2.95
CA VAL A 29 12.12 16.88 -3.19
C VAL A 29 13.42 17.65 -3.22
N LYS A 30 14.38 17.22 -2.41
CA LYS A 30 15.76 17.74 -2.40
C LYS A 30 16.67 16.57 -2.71
N LEU A 31 17.37 16.63 -3.83
CA LEU A 31 18.31 15.60 -4.26
C LEU A 31 19.68 16.23 -4.47
N SER A 32 20.71 15.48 -4.13
CA SER A 32 22.12 15.78 -4.37
C SER A 32 22.79 14.58 -4.98
N GLY A 33 23.65 14.79 -5.95
CA GLY A 33 24.35 13.72 -6.67
C GLY A 33 24.94 14.22 -7.96
N PHE A 34 25.48 13.31 -8.74
CA PHE A 34 26.04 13.61 -10.07
C PHE A 34 25.06 13.15 -11.13
N SER A 35 24.89 13.94 -12.18
CA SER A 35 23.95 13.65 -13.26
C SER A 35 24.32 12.41 -14.09
N ASP A 36 25.56 12.01 -14.06
CA ASP A 36 26.15 10.87 -14.77
C ASP A 36 26.22 9.59 -13.91
N ASP A 37 25.96 9.70 -12.60
CA ASP A 37 26.01 8.55 -11.70
C ASP A 37 24.83 8.57 -10.69
N LEU A 38 23.70 8.02 -11.12
CA LEU A 38 22.51 7.89 -10.28
C LEU A 38 22.75 7.04 -9.02
N THR A 39 23.81 6.23 -9.01
CA THR A 39 24.13 5.38 -7.83
C THR A 39 24.60 6.19 -6.63
N LYS A 40 25.04 7.42 -6.86
CA LYS A 40 25.47 8.38 -5.82
C LYS A 40 24.40 9.39 -5.45
N LEU A 41 23.18 9.21 -6.00
CA LEU A 41 22.07 10.08 -5.70
C LEU A 41 21.66 9.90 -4.23
N THR A 42 21.57 11.02 -3.52
CA THR A 42 21.11 11.08 -2.13
C THR A 42 20.07 12.19 -1.99
N GLY A 43 19.22 12.07 -1.00
CA GLY A 43 18.26 13.13 -0.73
C GLY A 43 17.07 12.69 0.10
N ALA A 44 16.09 13.58 0.15
CA ALA A 44 14.83 13.32 0.84
C ALA A 44 13.72 14.16 0.23
N GLY A 45 12.50 13.75 0.51
CA GLY A 45 11.33 14.47 0.07
C GLY A 45 10.06 14.04 0.80
N LYS A 46 9.00 14.75 0.46
CA LYS A 46 7.63 14.41 0.85
C LYS A 46 6.77 14.46 -0.38
N LEU A 47 5.91 13.47 -0.55
CA LEU A 47 4.93 13.41 -1.62
C LEU A 47 3.53 13.27 -1.01
N PHE A 48 2.60 13.92 -1.65
CA PHE A 48 1.18 13.82 -1.39
C PHE A 48 0.45 13.68 -2.73
N ILE A 49 -0.43 12.72 -2.84
CA ILE A 49 -1.33 12.52 -3.96
C ILE A 49 -2.74 12.66 -3.42
N GLY A 50 -3.49 13.61 -3.95
CA GLY A 50 -4.89 13.81 -3.61
C GLY A 50 -5.77 13.71 -4.85
N GLU A 51 -7.08 13.57 -4.64
CA GLU A 51 -8.08 13.42 -5.71
C GLU A 51 -7.73 12.25 -6.65
N GLY A 52 -7.14 11.19 -6.09
CA GLY A 52 -6.53 10.12 -6.85
C GLY A 52 -7.49 9.01 -7.24
N LYS A 53 -7.18 8.36 -8.37
CA LYS A 53 -7.65 7.02 -8.74
C LYS A 53 -6.43 6.15 -8.94
N LEU A 54 -5.89 5.62 -7.85
CA LEU A 54 -4.59 4.93 -7.87
C LEU A 54 -4.72 3.41 -8.04
N TRP A 55 -5.92 2.86 -8.01
CA TRP A 55 -6.16 1.42 -7.95
C TRP A 55 -5.66 0.62 -9.17
N GLN A 56 -5.48 1.26 -10.34
CA GLN A 56 -4.98 0.57 -11.54
C GLN A 56 -3.46 0.35 -11.59
N LEU A 57 -2.73 0.78 -10.58
CA LEU A 57 -1.34 0.37 -10.45
C LEU A 57 -1.28 -1.15 -10.21
N ASN A 58 -0.44 -1.87 -10.96
CA ASN A 58 -0.29 -3.34 -10.84
C ASN A 58 -0.06 -3.79 -9.40
N LEU A 59 0.65 -2.96 -8.64
CA LEU A 59 0.90 -3.16 -7.23
C LEU A 59 -0.41 -3.18 -6.42
N LEU A 60 -1.31 -2.24 -6.66
CA LEU A 60 -2.58 -2.14 -5.95
C LEU A 60 -3.59 -3.19 -6.43
N GLN A 61 -3.53 -3.62 -7.69
CA GLN A 61 -4.36 -4.73 -8.19
C GLN A 61 -4.04 -6.04 -7.48
N GLY A 62 -2.75 -6.33 -7.25
CA GLY A 62 -2.35 -7.49 -6.46
C GLY A 62 -2.84 -7.43 -5.01
N LEU A 63 -2.81 -6.26 -4.38
CA LEU A 63 -3.37 -6.04 -3.04
C LEU A 63 -4.87 -6.31 -3.02
N GLY A 64 -5.58 -5.83 -4.01
CA GLY A 64 -7.02 -6.04 -4.12
C GLY A 64 -7.35 -7.55 -4.10
N SER A 65 -6.63 -8.45 -4.86
CA SER A 65 -6.90 -9.90 -4.90
C SER A 65 -6.86 -10.56 -3.54
N ILE A 66 -6.02 -10.05 -2.66
CA ILE A 66 -5.89 -10.55 -1.30
C ILE A 66 -7.06 -10.10 -0.43
N LEU A 67 -7.50 -8.84 -0.59
CA LEU A 67 -8.48 -8.23 0.30
C LEU A 67 -9.93 -8.61 -0.01
N LEU A 68 -10.29 -8.71 -1.27
CA LEU A 68 -11.70 -8.83 -1.70
C LEU A 68 -11.99 -9.96 -2.71
N GLY A 69 -11.04 -10.86 -2.97
CA GLY A 69 -11.26 -11.89 -3.98
C GLY A 69 -11.39 -11.27 -5.38
N ASN A 70 -12.49 -11.47 -6.08
CA ASN A 70 -12.67 -11.01 -7.47
C ASN A 70 -13.31 -9.61 -7.61
N ASP A 71 -13.58 -8.90 -6.53
CA ASP A 71 -14.38 -7.65 -6.54
C ASP A 71 -13.54 -6.38 -6.37
N PHE A 72 -12.37 -6.36 -7.05
CA PHE A 72 -11.36 -5.28 -6.94
C PHE A 72 -11.78 -3.93 -7.43
N SER A 73 -12.73 -3.88 -8.36
CA SER A 73 -13.15 -2.64 -9.01
C SER A 73 -13.75 -1.61 -8.05
N LYS A 74 -13.99 -2.02 -6.81
CA LYS A 74 -14.61 -1.19 -5.77
C LYS A 74 -13.64 -0.52 -4.81
N ILE A 75 -12.36 -0.95 -4.78
CA ILE A 75 -11.37 -0.28 -3.93
C ILE A 75 -10.81 0.92 -4.68
N VAL A 76 -11.01 2.08 -4.14
CA VAL A 76 -10.45 3.33 -4.66
C VAL A 76 -9.60 3.96 -3.58
N PHE A 77 -8.30 4.10 -3.81
CA PHE A 77 -7.45 4.96 -2.99
C PHE A 77 -7.49 6.36 -3.58
N TYR A 78 -7.96 7.31 -2.79
CA TYR A 78 -8.14 8.71 -3.21
C TYR A 78 -7.04 9.63 -2.67
N GLU A 79 -6.29 9.18 -1.66
CA GLU A 79 -5.19 9.92 -1.06
C GLU A 79 -4.01 8.99 -0.80
N ALA A 80 -2.81 9.45 -1.08
CA ALA A 80 -1.58 8.79 -0.65
C ALA A 80 -0.56 9.84 -0.24
N SER A 81 0.22 9.54 0.79
CA SER A 81 1.29 10.42 1.27
C SER A 81 2.47 9.62 1.79
N CYS A 82 3.66 10.17 1.64
CA CYS A 82 4.86 9.63 2.24
C CYS A 82 5.94 10.70 2.38
N GLY A 83 6.75 10.57 3.42
CA GLY A 83 8.10 11.14 3.48
C GLY A 83 9.09 10.06 3.04
N PHE A 84 10.10 10.41 2.26
CA PHE A 84 11.07 9.43 1.78
C PHE A 84 12.50 9.96 1.84
N SER A 85 13.44 9.05 1.87
CA SER A 85 14.87 9.31 1.67
C SER A 85 15.39 8.54 0.46
N VAL A 86 16.42 9.08 -0.18
CA VAL A 86 17.14 8.45 -1.29
C VAL A 86 18.58 8.26 -0.85
N ARG A 87 19.04 7.04 -0.78
CA ARG A 87 20.44 6.67 -0.47
C ARG A 87 20.70 5.23 -0.89
N ASP A 88 21.96 4.91 -1.14
CA ASP A 88 22.40 3.54 -1.41
C ASP A 88 21.61 2.84 -2.53
N LYS A 89 21.22 3.59 -3.57
CA LYS A 89 20.39 3.15 -4.71
C LYS A 89 18.96 2.77 -4.33
N PHE A 90 18.46 3.22 -3.18
CA PHE A 90 17.09 2.97 -2.74
C PHE A 90 16.35 4.27 -2.44
N ILE A 91 15.05 4.24 -2.71
CA ILE A 91 14.07 5.17 -2.16
C ILE A 91 13.38 4.45 -1.01
N GLN A 92 13.39 5.04 0.18
CA GLN A 92 12.84 4.44 1.38
C GLN A 92 11.84 5.39 2.05
N SER A 93 10.74 4.84 2.50
CA SER A 93 9.72 5.53 3.31
C SER A 93 9.28 4.62 4.46
N ASP A 94 9.23 5.16 5.66
CA ASP A 94 8.72 4.46 6.85
C ASP A 94 7.33 4.95 7.27
N ASN A 95 6.75 5.88 6.51
CA ASN A 95 5.48 6.53 6.82
C ASN A 95 4.57 6.66 5.58
N LEU A 96 4.60 5.65 4.72
CA LEU A 96 3.63 5.56 3.64
C LEU A 96 2.23 5.44 4.23
N SER A 97 1.32 6.29 3.78
CA SER A 97 -0.09 6.26 4.15
C SER A 97 -0.94 6.35 2.89
N MET A 98 -1.92 5.49 2.78
CA MET A 98 -2.92 5.50 1.70
C MET A 98 -4.31 5.42 2.31
N LYS A 99 -5.20 6.32 1.88
CA LYS A 99 -6.59 6.34 2.30
C LYS A 99 -7.50 5.93 1.15
N GLY A 100 -8.39 5.02 1.44
CA GLY A 100 -9.34 4.48 0.49
C GLY A 100 -10.78 4.55 0.98
N ASN A 101 -11.69 4.15 0.12
CA ASN A 101 -13.12 4.08 0.44
C ASN A 101 -13.47 2.84 1.28
N ILE A 102 -12.69 1.78 1.21
CA ILE A 102 -12.95 0.49 1.88
C ILE A 102 -11.86 0.16 2.90
N ALA A 103 -10.62 0.57 2.63
CA ALA A 103 -9.48 0.26 3.46
C ALA A 103 -8.48 1.41 3.48
N ASP A 104 -7.89 1.64 4.63
CA ASP A 104 -6.70 2.45 4.80
C ASP A 104 -5.47 1.54 4.93
N MET A 105 -4.32 2.01 4.45
CA MET A 105 -3.06 1.29 4.53
C MET A 105 -1.95 2.23 5.03
N ASN A 106 -1.19 1.76 6.00
CA ASN A 106 -0.05 2.48 6.53
C ASN A 106 1.16 1.55 6.62
N GLY A 107 2.36 2.07 6.36
CA GLY A 107 3.52 1.21 6.48
C GLY A 107 4.79 1.75 5.89
N SER A 108 5.67 0.85 5.49
CA SER A 108 6.98 1.14 4.93
C SER A 108 7.11 0.64 3.50
N LEU A 109 7.96 1.32 2.74
CA LEU A 109 8.29 1.00 1.36
C LEU A 109 9.78 1.20 1.14
N ARG A 110 10.42 0.26 0.45
CA ARG A 110 11.77 0.37 -0.08
C ARG A 110 11.76 -0.02 -1.55
N LEU A 111 12.20 0.90 -2.40
CA LEU A 111 12.23 0.75 -3.84
C LEU A 111 13.66 0.90 -4.34
N GLY A 112 14.22 -0.13 -4.97
CA GLY A 112 15.53 -0.10 -5.57
C GLY A 112 15.54 0.56 -6.94
N PHE A 113 16.67 1.14 -7.33
CA PHE A 113 16.87 1.67 -8.68
C PHE A 113 16.88 0.56 -9.75
N ASP A 114 17.07 -0.69 -9.33
CA ASP A 114 16.91 -1.91 -10.13
C ASP A 114 15.45 -2.37 -10.26
N SER A 115 14.51 -1.57 -9.76
CA SER A 115 13.09 -1.88 -9.68
C SER A 115 12.71 -2.95 -8.65
N SER A 116 13.62 -3.36 -7.77
CA SER A 116 13.27 -4.21 -6.63
C SER A 116 12.33 -3.45 -5.68
N ILE A 117 11.38 -4.18 -5.08
CA ILE A 117 10.41 -3.62 -4.14
C ILE A 117 10.31 -4.48 -2.90
N GLU A 118 10.31 -3.80 -1.77
CA GLU A 118 9.99 -4.37 -0.45
C GLU A 118 9.02 -3.40 0.24
N ALA A 119 7.88 -3.90 0.69
CA ALA A 119 6.95 -3.09 1.48
C ALA A 119 6.26 -3.94 2.54
N GLN A 120 5.88 -3.29 3.62
CA GLN A 120 5.05 -3.85 4.67
C GLN A 120 3.95 -2.85 4.98
N LEU A 121 2.71 -3.27 4.75
CA LEU A 121 1.53 -2.44 4.87
C LEU A 121 0.59 -3.03 5.92
N ASP A 122 0.29 -2.28 6.94
CA ASP A 122 -0.79 -2.54 7.88
C ASP A 122 -2.10 -2.07 7.25
N VAL A 123 -3.07 -2.95 7.19
CA VAL A 123 -4.36 -2.72 6.54
C VAL A 123 -5.44 -2.61 7.58
N GLU A 124 -6.18 -1.52 7.53
CA GLU A 124 -7.37 -1.27 8.32
C GLU A 124 -8.60 -1.24 7.41
N ILE A 125 -9.61 -2.06 7.68
CA ILE A 125 -10.87 -2.06 6.93
C ILE A 125 -11.84 -1.07 7.57
N LEU A 126 -12.47 -0.25 6.74
CA LEU A 126 -13.46 0.73 7.13
C LEU A 126 -14.85 0.07 7.12
N ALA A 127 -15.38 -0.23 8.30
CA ALA A 127 -16.57 -1.10 8.47
C ALA A 127 -17.87 -0.52 7.90
N GLU A 128 -18.00 0.79 7.79
CA GLU A 128 -19.28 1.44 7.48
C GLU A 128 -19.68 1.40 6.00
N GLU A 129 -18.73 1.17 5.08
CA GLU A 129 -18.97 1.26 3.64
C GLU A 129 -18.72 -0.04 2.88
N THR A 130 -18.37 -1.13 3.57
CA THR A 130 -17.86 -2.32 2.91
C THR A 130 -18.98 -3.32 2.62
N PRO A 131 -19.43 -3.52 1.38
CA PRO A 131 -20.33 -4.61 1.01
C PRO A 131 -19.55 -5.93 0.93
N LEU A 132 -18.98 -6.38 2.03
CA LEU A 132 -18.31 -7.68 2.11
C LEU A 132 -19.35 -8.79 1.96
N ARG A 133 -19.14 -9.72 1.01
CA ARG A 133 -19.99 -10.89 0.78
C ARG A 133 -19.20 -12.18 1.02
N GLY A 134 -19.89 -13.19 1.53
CA GLY A 134 -19.34 -14.53 1.72
C GLY A 134 -18.50 -14.69 2.98
N THR A 135 -17.61 -15.69 2.97
CA THR A 135 -16.76 -16.09 4.12
C THR A 135 -15.97 -14.93 4.73
N PHE A 136 -15.61 -13.94 3.92
CA PHE A 136 -14.95 -12.72 4.40
C PHE A 136 -15.85 -11.85 5.26
N LYS A 137 -17.16 -11.77 4.94
CA LYS A 137 -18.11 -11.02 5.77
C LYS A 137 -18.22 -11.64 7.17
N ASP A 138 -18.25 -12.96 7.24
CA ASP A 138 -18.40 -13.67 8.53
C ASP A 138 -17.15 -13.51 9.38
N VAL A 139 -15.97 -13.59 8.77
CA VAL A 139 -14.68 -13.39 9.46
C VAL A 139 -14.52 -11.93 9.87
N THR A 140 -14.78 -10.97 8.99
CA THR A 140 -14.66 -9.55 9.32
C THR A 140 -15.72 -9.09 10.33
N THR A 141 -16.96 -9.56 10.25
CA THR A 141 -18.01 -9.20 11.21
C THR A 141 -17.75 -9.82 12.60
N ALA A 142 -17.23 -11.04 12.64
CA ALA A 142 -16.88 -11.71 13.89
C ALA A 142 -15.66 -11.07 14.58
N ILE A 143 -14.72 -10.50 13.80
CA ILE A 143 -13.47 -9.96 14.32
C ILE A 143 -13.52 -8.44 14.47
N LEU A 144 -14.20 -7.75 13.58
CA LEU A 144 -14.14 -6.32 13.44
C LEU A 144 -15.34 -5.60 14.06
N GLY A 145 -16.23 -6.23 14.74
CA GLY A 145 -17.39 -5.57 15.40
C GLY A 145 -17.37 -4.03 15.48
N ARG A 146 -16.30 -3.41 15.04
CA ARG A 146 -16.00 -1.99 14.76
C ARG A 146 -14.71 -1.94 13.93
N SER A 147 -14.54 -0.99 13.02
CA SER A 147 -13.35 -0.70 12.21
C SER A 147 -12.06 -1.23 12.83
N GLY A 148 -11.36 -2.12 12.20
CA GLY A 148 -10.25 -2.76 12.85
C GLY A 148 -9.15 -3.20 11.91
N ARG A 149 -7.99 -3.46 12.50
CA ARG A 149 -6.82 -3.98 11.83
C ARG A 149 -7.14 -5.29 11.15
N PHE A 150 -7.08 -5.31 9.84
CA PHE A 150 -7.36 -6.50 9.02
C PHE A 150 -6.16 -7.46 8.98
N GLY A 151 -4.96 -6.90 8.88
CA GLY A 151 -3.72 -7.66 8.83
C GLY A 151 -2.57 -6.89 8.22
N ILE A 152 -1.49 -7.60 7.97
CA ILE A 152 -0.28 -7.07 7.34
C ILE A 152 -0.13 -7.67 5.95
N ILE A 153 0.12 -6.82 4.95
CA ILE A 153 0.53 -7.23 3.62
C ILE A 153 2.01 -6.94 3.45
N THR A 154 2.77 -7.96 3.10
CA THR A 154 4.17 -7.84 2.71
C THR A 154 4.28 -7.95 1.20
N ILE A 155 5.01 -7.04 0.57
CA ILE A 155 5.28 -7.01 -0.85
C ILE A 155 6.77 -7.22 -1.05
N SER A 156 7.14 -8.05 -2.02
CA SER A 156 8.53 -8.30 -2.40
C SER A 156 8.65 -8.53 -3.91
N GLY A 157 9.86 -8.69 -4.42
CA GLY A 157 10.11 -8.93 -5.84
C GLY A 157 10.43 -7.64 -6.60
N THR A 158 9.76 -7.39 -7.73
CA THR A 158 9.99 -6.20 -8.56
C THR A 158 8.68 -5.48 -8.87
N LEU A 159 8.78 -4.22 -9.31
CA LEU A 159 7.61 -3.46 -9.76
C LEU A 159 6.85 -4.11 -10.92
N LYS A 160 7.53 -4.94 -11.72
CA LYS A 160 6.92 -5.68 -12.85
C LYS A 160 6.30 -7.00 -12.41
N ASP A 161 6.90 -7.65 -11.42
CA ASP A 161 6.47 -8.94 -10.87
C ASP A 161 6.46 -8.89 -9.34
N PRO A 162 5.50 -8.17 -8.73
CA PRO A 162 5.38 -8.07 -7.29
C PRO A 162 4.79 -9.37 -6.70
N LYS A 163 5.36 -9.83 -5.60
CA LYS A 163 4.87 -10.96 -4.82
C LYS A 163 4.26 -10.47 -3.53
N PHE A 164 3.08 -10.99 -3.21
CA PHE A 164 2.32 -10.57 -2.04
C PHE A 164 2.19 -11.70 -1.04
N LYS A 165 2.34 -11.37 0.23
CA LYS A 165 2.05 -12.25 1.34
C LYS A 165 1.12 -11.53 2.32
N PHE A 166 0.01 -12.17 2.67
CA PHE A 166 -0.94 -11.64 3.65
C PHE A 166 -0.84 -12.39 4.97
N GLN A 167 -0.81 -11.66 6.06
CA GLN A 167 -0.87 -12.17 7.42
C GLN A 167 -2.07 -11.53 8.13
N PRO A 168 -3.17 -12.28 8.34
CA PRO A 168 -4.35 -11.78 9.05
C PRO A 168 -4.02 -11.37 10.49
N ALA A 169 -4.62 -10.29 10.95
CA ALA A 169 -4.50 -9.84 12.35
C ALA A 169 -5.06 -10.86 13.36
N VAL A 170 -5.97 -11.73 12.92
CA VAL A 170 -6.65 -12.74 13.75
C VAL A 170 -5.78 -13.92 14.15
N THR A 171 -4.65 -14.12 13.46
CA THR A 171 -3.77 -15.27 13.74
C THR A 171 -3.32 -15.29 15.20
N ASP A 172 -3.14 -14.13 15.81
CA ASP A 172 -2.74 -14.00 17.21
C ASP A 172 -3.90 -14.27 18.19
N ILE A 173 -5.12 -13.92 17.81
CA ILE A 173 -6.32 -14.17 18.60
C ILE A 173 -6.65 -15.67 18.58
N ILE A 174 -6.58 -16.33 17.43
CA ILE A 174 -6.83 -17.77 17.32
C ILE A 174 -5.78 -18.57 18.08
N LYS A 175 -4.51 -18.20 18.00
CA LYS A 175 -3.44 -18.82 18.80
C LYS A 175 -3.69 -18.63 20.29
N GLY A 176 -4.01 -17.42 20.74
CA GLY A 176 -4.31 -17.13 22.14
C GLY A 176 -5.53 -17.89 22.67
N LEU A 177 -6.58 -18.05 21.86
CA LEU A 177 -7.74 -18.86 22.20
C LEU A 177 -7.38 -20.36 22.26
N ALA A 178 -6.66 -20.88 21.27
CA ALA A 178 -6.23 -22.27 21.26
C ALA A 178 -5.36 -22.61 22.49
N ASP A 179 -4.42 -21.75 22.84
CA ASP A 179 -3.57 -21.92 24.03
C ASP A 179 -4.38 -21.87 25.33
N THR A 180 -5.43 -21.03 25.39
CA THR A 180 -6.33 -20.94 26.55
C THR A 180 -7.18 -22.21 26.69
N PHE A 181 -7.68 -22.78 25.59
CA PHE A 181 -8.45 -24.00 25.61
C PHE A 181 -7.58 -25.25 25.92
N LEU A 182 -6.33 -25.27 25.46
CA LEU A 182 -5.41 -26.35 25.75
C LEU A 182 -4.95 -26.37 27.21
N ARG A 183 -4.77 -25.19 27.84
CA ARG A 183 -4.41 -25.08 29.28
C ARG A 183 -5.54 -25.44 30.23
N LYS A 184 -6.81 -25.38 29.81
CA LYS A 184 -7.96 -25.75 30.63
C LYS A 184 -8.23 -27.27 30.68
N LYS A 185 -7.48 -28.10 29.92
CA LYS A 185 -7.61 -29.55 29.89
C LYS A 185 -6.52 -30.30 30.67
N GLN A 186 -5.67 -29.57 31.38
CA GLN A 186 -4.78 -30.10 32.41
C GLN A 186 -5.27 -29.68 33.79
#